data_ff56c0c0349f2cd990dc391753a892f7
#
_entry.id   ff56c0c0349f2cd990dc391753a892f7
#
_cell.length_a   1.000
_cell.length_b   1.000
_cell.length_c   1.000
_cell.angle_alpha   90.00
_cell.angle_beta   90.00
_cell.angle_gamma   90.00
#
_symmetry.space_group_name_H-M   'P 1'
#
loop_
_entity.id
_entity.type
_entity.pdbx_description
1 polymer ?
#
loop_
_entity_poly.entity_id
_entity_poly.type
_entity_poly.pdbx_seq_one_letter_code
_entity_poly.pdbx_strand_id
1 'polypeptide(L)'
;MLANYVPVIDNPVYITGVALFFAGLLLCFLNERLFVRSLDASQQAPPSVWDPFRVTPDVVTALKTTALAYLVAMTTFLVSWAATPHELEAKAYYELVFWGGGHVLQVANVAAMLAVWLLLLSSLLKSPVLSAKTAQVLFALLLAPHLIGPLLTLNGTLTSTYRLGFTRLMQLGIAPVVVILLGICVRRLRAAWRGGVIGKKNLYDPRLVGFVASAALTVTGFLMGSAIRNSNTMIPAHYHASIGAVTVAFMTITYLLLKPLGFVLPGTRLPRLIPWQICLFGFGQVIFAIGFGLGGMHGLSRKAYGVKQHIRSMGEVIGLGVMGVGGLIAVAGGLLFLLLMIYAGQSRIPVGIPQPKLESMARSNV
;
A
#
# COMPACT_ATOMS: atom_id res chain seq x y z
N MET A 1 -24.97 -2.12 -7.96
CA MET A 1 -24.43 -1.10 -8.90
C MET A 1 -23.05 -0.68 -8.42
N LEU A 2 -22.07 -0.41 -9.28
CA LEU A 2 -20.70 -0.10 -8.87
C LEU A 2 -20.33 1.33 -9.33
N ALA A 3 -20.09 2.22 -8.39
CA ALA A 3 -19.35 3.46 -8.61
C ALA A 3 -17.84 3.17 -8.68
N ASN A 4 -16.99 4.19 -8.93
CA ASN A 4 -15.56 3.93 -9.12
C ASN A 4 -14.82 3.59 -7.81
N TYR A 5 -15.18 4.19 -6.68
CA TYR A 5 -14.47 4.02 -5.40
C TYR A 5 -15.26 3.23 -4.36
N VAL A 6 -16.58 3.24 -4.44
CA VAL A 6 -17.45 2.52 -3.51
C VAL A 6 -18.57 1.80 -4.25
N PRO A 7 -19.03 0.64 -3.78
CA PRO A 7 -20.27 0.06 -4.25
C PRO A 7 -21.43 0.95 -3.81
N VAL A 8 -22.44 1.11 -4.69
CA VAL A 8 -23.69 1.79 -4.35
C VAL A 8 -24.58 0.79 -3.63
N ILE A 9 -24.45 0.75 -2.30
CA ILE A 9 -25.23 -0.14 -1.43
C ILE A 9 -26.01 0.76 -0.48
N ASP A 10 -27.32 0.81 -0.71
CA ASP A 10 -28.26 1.51 0.16
C ASP A 10 -28.71 0.59 1.30
N ASN A 11 -27.83 0.42 2.28
CA ASN A 11 -28.08 -0.39 3.46
C ASN A 11 -27.45 0.29 4.69
N PRO A 12 -28.23 0.57 5.73
CA PRO A 12 -27.75 1.28 6.93
C PRO A 12 -26.56 0.57 7.60
N VAL A 13 -26.54 -0.75 7.65
CA VAL A 13 -25.44 -1.51 8.27
C VAL A 13 -24.14 -1.31 7.47
N TYR A 14 -24.22 -1.34 6.13
CA TYR A 14 -23.05 -1.10 5.28
C TYR A 14 -22.53 0.33 5.44
N ILE A 15 -23.42 1.34 5.38
CA ILE A 15 -23.06 2.76 5.51
C ILE A 15 -22.42 3.02 6.88
N THR A 16 -23.04 2.50 7.96
CA THR A 16 -22.50 2.62 9.32
C THR A 16 -21.12 1.93 9.44
N GLY A 17 -20.95 0.74 8.88
CA GLY A 17 -19.67 0.03 8.88
C GLY A 17 -18.56 0.82 8.18
N VAL A 18 -18.84 1.39 7.00
CA VAL A 18 -17.89 2.25 6.27
C VAL A 18 -17.57 3.51 7.07
N ALA A 19 -18.58 4.18 7.67
CA ALA A 19 -18.37 5.37 8.47
C ALA A 19 -17.51 5.07 9.72
N LEU A 20 -17.79 4.00 10.44
CA LEU A 20 -16.99 3.56 11.60
C LEU A 20 -15.55 3.21 11.21
N PHE A 21 -15.34 2.56 10.06
CA PHE A 21 -13.99 2.26 9.56
C PHE A 21 -13.18 3.54 9.31
N PHE A 22 -13.74 4.51 8.59
CA PHE A 22 -13.06 5.78 8.34
C PHE A 22 -12.88 6.62 9.60
N ALA A 23 -13.86 6.62 10.51
CA ALA A 23 -13.74 7.28 11.81
C ALA A 23 -12.63 6.65 12.66
N GLY A 24 -12.53 5.33 12.69
CA GLY A 24 -11.46 4.63 13.39
C GLY A 24 -10.07 4.97 12.86
N LEU A 25 -9.90 5.00 11.52
CA LEU A 25 -8.65 5.46 10.90
C LEU A 25 -8.35 6.92 11.24
N LEU A 26 -9.36 7.79 11.22
CA LEU A 26 -9.20 9.20 11.58
C LEU A 26 -8.68 9.36 13.02
N LEU A 27 -9.26 8.63 13.97
CA LEU A 27 -8.80 8.63 15.37
C LEU A 27 -7.35 8.14 15.50
N CYS A 28 -6.96 7.11 14.73
CA CYS A 28 -5.58 6.63 14.70
C CYS A 28 -4.63 7.71 14.21
N PHE A 29 -4.98 8.44 13.14
CA PHE A 29 -4.13 9.46 12.55
C PHE A 29 -4.12 10.79 13.29
N LEU A 30 -5.15 11.08 14.10
CA LEU A 30 -5.18 12.24 15.01
C LEU A 30 -4.39 11.98 16.30
N ASN A 31 -3.84 10.81 16.52
CA ASN A 31 -3.05 10.52 17.70
C ASN A 31 -1.80 11.41 17.73
N GLU A 32 -1.75 12.30 18.74
CA GLU A 32 -0.64 13.25 18.94
C GLU A 32 0.75 12.61 18.96
N ARG A 33 0.85 11.35 19.44
CA ARG A 33 2.11 10.62 19.51
C ARG A 33 2.75 10.41 18.14
N LEU A 34 1.96 10.38 17.08
CA LEU A 34 2.46 10.28 15.72
C LEU A 34 3.23 11.54 15.28
N PHE A 35 2.81 12.72 15.79
CA PHE A 35 3.33 14.01 15.35
C PHE A 35 4.29 14.67 16.36
N VAL A 36 4.06 14.50 17.66
CA VAL A 36 4.72 15.27 18.73
C VAL A 36 5.91 14.53 19.33
N ARG A 37 5.88 13.20 19.47
CA ARG A 37 7.06 12.48 19.98
C ARG A 37 8.15 12.46 18.93
N SER A 38 9.17 13.27 19.16
CA SER A 38 10.41 13.24 18.39
C SER A 38 11.10 11.88 18.58
N LEU A 39 11.80 11.45 17.54
CA LEU A 39 12.62 10.23 17.55
C LEU A 39 13.76 10.24 18.59
N ASP A 40 14.04 11.38 19.19
CA ASP A 40 15.08 11.51 20.22
C ASP A 40 14.80 10.66 21.45
N ALA A 41 13.52 10.40 21.76
CA ALA A 41 13.16 9.48 22.84
C ALA A 41 13.45 8.00 22.49
N SER A 42 13.55 7.64 21.21
CA SER A 42 13.83 6.26 20.78
C SER A 42 15.33 5.90 20.87
N GLN A 43 16.22 6.89 20.92
CA GLN A 43 17.66 6.65 21.10
C GLN A 43 18.04 6.41 22.58
N GLN A 44 17.17 6.79 23.52
CA GLN A 44 17.41 6.65 24.97
C GLN A 44 16.56 5.57 25.63
N ALA A 45 15.61 4.99 24.93
CA ALA A 45 14.82 3.89 25.47
C ALA A 45 15.63 2.58 25.51
N PRO A 46 15.50 1.78 26.58
CA PRO A 46 16.10 0.45 26.61
C PRO A 46 15.60 -0.38 25.42
N PRO A 47 16.36 -1.40 24.96
CA PRO A 47 15.99 -2.22 23.80
C PRO A 47 14.56 -2.69 23.94
N SER A 48 13.67 -2.13 23.10
CA SER A 48 12.26 -2.46 23.13
C SER A 48 12.00 -3.71 22.29
N VAL A 49 10.83 -4.34 22.47
CA VAL A 49 10.36 -5.46 21.66
C VAL A 49 10.38 -5.13 20.15
N TRP A 50 10.45 -3.83 19.80
CA TRP A 50 10.52 -3.28 18.44
C TRP A 50 11.94 -3.15 17.89
N ASP A 51 12.98 -3.54 18.62
CA ASP A 51 14.39 -3.38 18.27
C ASP A 51 14.84 -4.01 16.95
N PRO A 52 14.25 -5.11 16.44
CA PRO A 52 14.57 -5.57 15.09
C PRO A 52 14.08 -4.59 14.01
N PHE A 53 13.20 -3.65 14.36
CA PHE A 53 12.65 -2.60 13.49
C PHE A 53 13.13 -1.24 13.96
N ARG A 54 14.34 -0.86 13.60
CA ARG A 54 14.71 0.55 13.68
C ARG A 54 13.80 1.36 12.75
N VAL A 55 12.79 2.01 13.32
CA VAL A 55 12.00 3.00 12.59
C VAL A 55 12.91 4.20 12.34
N THR A 56 13.46 4.26 11.17
CA THR A 56 14.40 5.32 10.75
C THR A 56 13.65 6.64 10.49
N PRO A 57 14.32 7.82 10.53
CA PRO A 57 13.67 9.12 10.32
C PRO A 57 12.93 9.24 8.98
N ASP A 58 13.40 8.57 7.93
CA ASP A 58 12.74 8.53 6.62
C ASP A 58 11.42 7.77 6.67
N VAL A 59 11.34 6.66 7.41
CA VAL A 59 10.09 5.93 7.65
C VAL A 59 9.09 6.78 8.41
N VAL A 60 9.53 7.48 9.47
CA VAL A 60 8.63 8.37 10.24
C VAL A 60 8.09 9.48 9.38
N THR A 61 8.91 10.10 8.52
CA THR A 61 8.48 11.12 7.58
C THR A 61 7.40 10.58 6.64
N ALA A 62 7.56 9.36 6.13
CA ALA A 62 6.59 8.69 5.28
C ALA A 62 5.25 8.44 6.02
N LEU A 63 5.31 7.95 7.27
CA LEU A 63 4.10 7.71 8.08
C LEU A 63 3.37 9.01 8.42
N LYS A 64 4.07 10.09 8.75
CA LYS A 64 3.48 11.42 8.95
C LYS A 64 2.80 11.92 7.67
N THR A 65 3.44 11.74 6.53
CA THR A 65 2.85 12.09 5.23
C THR A 65 1.60 11.26 4.94
N THR A 66 1.59 9.97 5.27
CA THR A 66 0.40 9.11 5.17
C THR A 66 -0.77 9.68 5.96
N ALA A 67 -0.54 10.04 7.23
CA ALA A 67 -1.58 10.59 8.08
C ALA A 67 -2.10 11.95 7.56
N LEU A 68 -1.20 12.85 7.17
CA LEU A 68 -1.58 14.15 6.61
C LEU A 68 -2.36 13.99 5.29
N ALA A 69 -1.92 13.12 4.39
CA ALA A 69 -2.63 12.84 3.14
C ALA A 69 -4.03 12.26 3.40
N TYR A 70 -4.17 11.40 4.42
CA TYR A 70 -5.47 10.90 4.83
C TYR A 70 -6.39 12.02 5.33
N LEU A 71 -5.89 12.95 6.16
CA LEU A 71 -6.66 14.09 6.63
C LEU A 71 -7.12 14.99 5.48
N VAL A 72 -6.24 15.26 4.51
CA VAL A 72 -6.60 16.02 3.29
C VAL A 72 -7.65 15.26 2.48
N ALA A 73 -7.56 13.94 2.36
CA ALA A 73 -8.56 13.12 1.68
C ALA A 73 -9.92 13.23 2.37
N MET A 74 -9.98 13.10 3.69
CA MET A 74 -11.23 13.23 4.47
C MET A 74 -11.85 14.63 4.33
N THR A 75 -11.04 15.68 4.39
CA THR A 75 -11.50 17.05 4.14
C THR A 75 -12.05 17.19 2.72
N THR A 76 -11.36 16.62 1.72
CA THR A 76 -11.82 16.62 0.33
C THR A 76 -13.15 15.87 0.17
N PHE A 77 -13.36 14.74 0.84
CA PHE A 77 -14.64 14.02 0.84
C PHE A 77 -15.76 14.87 1.43
N LEU A 78 -15.54 15.54 2.56
CA LEU A 78 -16.55 16.41 3.18
C LEU A 78 -16.94 17.56 2.26
N VAL A 79 -15.95 18.24 1.64
CA VAL A 79 -16.21 19.31 0.68
C VAL A 79 -16.92 18.78 -0.57
N SER A 80 -16.52 17.60 -1.08
CA SER A 80 -17.20 16.98 -2.23
C SER A 80 -18.66 16.62 -1.91
N TRP A 81 -18.91 16.09 -0.73
CA TRP A 81 -20.26 15.78 -0.27
C TRP A 81 -21.14 17.03 -0.21
N ALA A 82 -20.62 18.13 0.34
CA ALA A 82 -21.34 19.40 0.43
C ALA A 82 -21.55 20.08 -0.94
N ALA A 83 -20.62 19.89 -1.89
CA ALA A 83 -20.64 20.53 -3.21
C ALA A 83 -21.35 19.72 -4.29
N THR A 84 -21.73 18.47 -4.04
CA THR A 84 -22.39 17.60 -5.03
C THR A 84 -23.91 17.75 -4.95
N PRO A 85 -24.61 18.06 -6.06
CA PRO A 85 -26.08 18.15 -6.08
C PRO A 85 -26.72 16.81 -5.66
N HIS A 86 -27.70 16.87 -4.75
CA HIS A 86 -28.35 15.69 -4.19
C HIS A 86 -29.40 15.06 -5.13
N GLU A 87 -29.84 15.80 -6.17
CA GLU A 87 -30.85 15.39 -7.13
C GLU A 87 -30.32 14.42 -8.20
N LEU A 88 -29.01 14.17 -8.17
CA LEU A 88 -28.35 13.27 -9.14
C LEU A 88 -28.77 11.82 -8.93
N GLU A 89 -28.80 11.04 -10.03
CA GLU A 89 -28.91 9.59 -9.93
C GLU A 89 -27.81 9.03 -9.00
N ALA A 90 -28.18 8.09 -8.12
CA ALA A 90 -27.31 7.59 -7.06
C ALA A 90 -25.89 7.20 -7.51
N LYS A 91 -25.75 6.58 -8.69
CA LYS A 91 -24.45 6.20 -9.22
C LYS A 91 -23.59 7.42 -9.56
N ALA A 92 -24.17 8.41 -10.21
CA ALA A 92 -23.46 9.65 -10.58
C ALA A 92 -23.10 10.44 -9.32
N TYR A 93 -24.01 10.52 -8.34
CA TYR A 93 -23.79 11.15 -7.06
C TYR A 93 -22.57 10.55 -6.32
N TYR A 94 -22.56 9.24 -6.11
CA TYR A 94 -21.45 8.57 -5.43
C TYR A 94 -20.13 8.65 -6.23
N GLU A 95 -20.18 8.58 -7.56
CA GLU A 95 -18.96 8.79 -8.36
C GLU A 95 -18.35 10.18 -8.15
N LEU A 96 -19.16 11.22 -8.07
CA LEU A 96 -18.69 12.58 -7.88
C LEU A 96 -18.22 12.83 -6.46
N VAL A 97 -18.99 12.43 -5.46
CA VAL A 97 -18.59 12.58 -4.04
C VAL A 97 -17.25 11.91 -3.75
N PHE A 98 -17.04 10.72 -4.26
CA PHE A 98 -15.83 9.94 -3.96
C PHE A 98 -14.67 10.19 -4.95
N TRP A 99 -14.88 10.93 -6.04
CA TRP A 99 -13.84 11.15 -7.05
C TRP A 99 -12.64 11.91 -6.47
N GLY A 100 -12.84 13.12 -5.94
CA GLY A 100 -11.76 13.96 -5.43
C GLY A 100 -11.05 13.35 -4.23
N GLY A 101 -11.79 13.06 -3.18
CA GLY A 101 -11.25 12.46 -1.96
C GLY A 101 -10.60 11.10 -2.21
N GLY A 102 -11.17 10.26 -3.11
CA GLY A 102 -10.59 9.00 -3.52
C GLY A 102 -9.23 9.13 -4.21
N HIS A 103 -9.05 10.16 -5.05
CA HIS A 103 -7.75 10.45 -5.66
C HIS A 103 -6.71 10.90 -4.63
N VAL A 104 -7.08 11.73 -3.67
CA VAL A 104 -6.18 12.15 -2.57
C VAL A 104 -5.86 10.97 -1.66
N LEU A 105 -6.82 10.07 -1.38
CA LEU A 105 -6.60 8.88 -0.58
C LEU A 105 -5.53 7.94 -1.18
N GLN A 106 -5.37 7.93 -2.52
CA GLN A 106 -4.28 7.19 -3.16
C GLN A 106 -2.89 7.70 -2.73
N VAL A 107 -2.76 8.99 -2.41
CA VAL A 107 -1.49 9.53 -1.89
C VAL A 107 -1.17 8.94 -0.52
N ALA A 108 -2.18 8.79 0.36
CA ALA A 108 -2.00 8.14 1.65
C ALA A 108 -1.58 6.66 1.48
N ASN A 109 -2.24 5.93 0.58
CA ASN A 109 -1.89 4.54 0.27
C ASN A 109 -0.47 4.41 -0.27
N VAL A 110 -0.06 5.29 -1.18
CA VAL A 110 1.30 5.32 -1.74
C VAL A 110 2.31 5.68 -0.67
N ALA A 111 2.08 6.72 0.13
CA ALA A 111 2.98 7.11 1.21
C ALA A 111 3.17 5.97 2.23
N ALA A 112 2.09 5.26 2.59
CA ALA A 112 2.15 4.08 3.44
C ALA A 112 2.96 2.93 2.81
N MET A 113 2.75 2.65 1.53
CA MET A 113 3.56 1.66 0.78
C MET A 113 5.04 2.03 0.76
N LEU A 114 5.35 3.29 0.50
CA LEU A 114 6.74 3.79 0.50
C LEU A 114 7.35 3.72 1.90
N ALA A 115 6.59 3.97 2.97
CA ALA A 115 7.03 3.75 4.35
C ALA A 115 7.43 2.29 4.58
N VAL A 116 6.62 1.35 4.08
CA VAL A 116 6.95 -0.08 4.14
C VAL A 116 8.22 -0.39 3.34
N TRP A 117 8.38 0.12 2.12
CA TRP A 117 9.62 -0.06 1.34
C TRP A 117 10.86 0.40 2.10
N LEU A 118 10.79 1.61 2.68
CA LEU A 118 11.89 2.16 3.47
C LEU A 118 12.18 1.28 4.69
N LEU A 119 11.16 0.80 5.38
CA LEU A 119 11.30 -0.05 6.56
C LEU A 119 11.89 -1.43 6.20
N LEU A 120 11.40 -2.08 5.14
CA LEU A 120 11.91 -3.36 4.67
C LEU A 120 13.40 -3.25 4.30
N LEU A 121 13.74 -2.22 3.51
CA LEU A 121 15.11 -2.03 3.04
C LEU A 121 16.05 -1.54 4.12
N SER A 122 15.66 -0.61 5.00
CA SER A 122 16.50 -0.17 6.13
C SER A 122 16.79 -1.32 7.09
N SER A 123 15.80 -2.17 7.35
CA SER A 123 15.95 -3.39 8.15
C SER A 123 16.88 -4.42 7.50
N LEU A 124 16.83 -4.57 6.17
CA LEU A 124 17.71 -5.47 5.41
C LEU A 124 19.15 -4.93 5.35
N LEU A 125 19.30 -3.65 5.07
CA LEU A 125 20.59 -2.97 4.87
C LEU A 125 21.23 -2.51 6.18
N LYS A 126 20.50 -2.59 7.31
CA LYS A 126 20.90 -2.09 8.64
C LYS A 126 21.28 -0.60 8.64
N SER A 127 20.74 0.16 7.73
CA SER A 127 20.99 1.60 7.58
C SER A 127 19.79 2.28 6.91
N PRO A 128 19.52 3.58 7.19
CA PRO A 128 18.47 4.33 6.51
C PRO A 128 18.66 4.30 5.00
N VAL A 129 17.56 4.22 4.24
CA VAL A 129 17.59 4.28 2.78
C VAL A 129 17.81 5.72 2.31
N LEU A 130 17.11 6.65 2.96
CA LEU A 130 17.19 8.09 2.68
C LEU A 130 17.79 8.84 3.86
N SER A 131 18.46 9.97 3.58
CA SER A 131 18.74 10.96 4.64
C SER A 131 17.42 11.61 5.09
N ALA A 132 17.36 12.11 6.32
CA ALA A 132 16.18 12.80 6.84
C ALA A 132 15.73 13.96 5.92
N LYS A 133 16.70 14.76 5.44
CA LYS A 133 16.43 15.88 4.52
C LYS A 133 15.86 15.40 3.18
N THR A 134 16.43 14.36 2.58
CA THR A 134 15.94 13.79 1.33
C THR A 134 14.51 13.25 1.48
N ALA A 135 14.23 12.57 2.59
CA ALA A 135 12.89 12.09 2.90
C ALA A 135 11.90 13.25 3.02
N GLN A 136 12.23 14.28 3.81
CA GLN A 136 11.38 15.46 3.96
C GLN A 136 11.04 16.11 2.61
N VAL A 137 12.02 16.30 1.73
CA VAL A 137 11.81 16.90 0.40
C VAL A 137 10.91 16.00 -0.46
N LEU A 138 11.20 14.71 -0.58
CA LEU A 138 10.43 13.81 -1.43
C LEU A 138 8.98 13.67 -0.94
N PHE A 139 8.77 13.50 0.35
CA PHE A 139 7.42 13.37 0.90
C PHE A 139 6.65 14.70 0.94
N ALA A 140 7.35 15.84 1.05
CA ALA A 140 6.73 17.15 0.82
C ALA A 140 6.28 17.33 -0.63
N LEU A 141 7.11 16.95 -1.61
CA LEU A 141 6.74 16.96 -3.03
C LEU A 141 5.58 16.00 -3.34
N LEU A 142 5.47 14.89 -2.63
CA LEU A 142 4.34 13.95 -2.76
C LEU A 142 3.04 14.57 -2.23
N LEU A 143 3.08 15.24 -1.08
CA LEU A 143 1.90 15.75 -0.40
C LEU A 143 1.45 17.13 -0.89
N ALA A 144 2.38 18.06 -1.08
CA ALA A 144 2.08 19.47 -1.32
C ALA A 144 1.12 19.74 -2.49
N PRO A 145 1.24 19.09 -3.66
CA PRO A 145 0.29 19.29 -4.75
C PRO A 145 -1.15 18.93 -4.36
N HIS A 146 -1.32 17.95 -3.48
CA HIS A 146 -2.62 17.41 -3.11
C HIS A 146 -3.35 18.23 -2.03
N LEU A 147 -2.64 19.17 -1.38
CA LEU A 147 -3.27 20.12 -0.44
C LEU A 147 -4.30 21.03 -1.13
N ILE A 148 -4.22 21.21 -2.46
CA ILE A 148 -5.22 21.95 -3.23
C ILE A 148 -6.54 21.18 -3.43
N GLY A 149 -6.61 19.89 -3.07
CA GLY A 149 -7.78 19.03 -3.31
C GLY A 149 -9.11 19.63 -2.84
N PRO A 150 -9.25 20.04 -1.56
CA PRO A 150 -10.48 20.68 -1.11
C PRO A 150 -10.85 21.93 -1.91
N LEU A 151 -9.87 22.75 -2.30
CA LEU A 151 -10.09 23.99 -3.09
C LEU A 151 -10.57 23.70 -4.51
N LEU A 152 -10.04 22.66 -5.17
CA LEU A 152 -10.53 22.24 -6.49
C LEU A 152 -11.99 21.81 -6.46
N THR A 153 -12.47 21.35 -5.31
CA THR A 153 -13.83 20.88 -5.13
C THR A 153 -14.82 22.04 -4.91
N LEU A 154 -14.39 23.18 -4.36
CA LEU A 154 -15.25 24.34 -4.09
C LEU A 154 -15.91 24.93 -5.36
N ASN A 155 -15.30 24.73 -6.53
CA ASN A 155 -15.88 25.18 -7.81
C ASN A 155 -17.00 24.24 -8.32
N GLY A 156 -17.38 23.23 -7.55
CA GLY A 156 -18.39 22.25 -7.89
C GLY A 156 -17.86 20.98 -8.54
N THR A 157 -18.47 19.86 -8.18
CA THR A 157 -18.04 18.52 -8.59
C THR A 157 -18.40 18.15 -10.03
N LEU A 158 -19.32 18.90 -10.66
CA LEU A 158 -19.72 18.70 -12.07
C LEU A 158 -18.74 19.29 -13.08
N THR A 159 -17.78 20.10 -12.64
CA THR A 159 -16.86 20.83 -13.50
C THR A 159 -15.77 19.92 -14.11
N SER A 160 -15.30 20.25 -15.31
CA SER A 160 -14.14 19.62 -15.92
C SER A 160 -12.87 19.81 -15.09
N THR A 161 -12.72 20.98 -14.45
CA THR A 161 -11.60 21.31 -13.55
C THR A 161 -11.53 20.32 -12.40
N TYR A 162 -12.66 19.95 -11.80
CA TYR A 162 -12.72 18.94 -10.75
C TYR A 162 -12.19 17.57 -11.25
N ARG A 163 -12.75 17.06 -12.36
CA ARG A 163 -12.38 15.73 -12.88
C ARG A 163 -10.93 15.67 -13.38
N LEU A 164 -10.53 16.60 -14.23
CA LEU A 164 -9.18 16.64 -14.80
C LEU A 164 -8.13 17.05 -13.78
N GLY A 165 -8.47 17.98 -12.86
CA GLY A 165 -7.57 18.44 -11.81
C GLY A 165 -7.09 17.28 -10.94
N PHE A 166 -7.97 16.47 -10.40
CA PHE A 166 -7.59 15.31 -9.58
C PHE A 166 -6.82 14.25 -10.37
N THR A 167 -7.18 14.00 -11.63
CA THR A 167 -6.43 13.09 -12.50
C THR A 167 -4.99 13.57 -12.71
N ARG A 168 -4.81 14.86 -13.00
CA ARG A 168 -3.48 15.46 -13.18
C ARG A 168 -2.67 15.49 -11.89
N LEU A 169 -3.30 15.78 -10.76
CA LEU A 169 -2.65 15.70 -9.46
C LEU A 169 -2.06 14.32 -9.18
N MET A 170 -2.79 13.24 -9.48
CA MET A 170 -2.25 11.89 -9.37
C MET A 170 -1.06 11.65 -10.31
N GLN A 171 -1.21 12.00 -11.58
CA GLN A 171 -0.18 11.76 -12.60
C GLN A 171 1.13 12.50 -12.27
N LEU A 172 1.03 13.78 -11.92
CA LEU A 172 2.18 14.67 -11.74
C LEU A 172 2.69 14.68 -10.29
N GLY A 173 1.81 14.47 -9.30
CA GLY A 173 2.19 14.49 -7.90
C GLY A 173 2.72 13.15 -7.38
N ILE A 174 2.22 12.01 -7.86
CA ILE A 174 2.61 10.69 -7.35
C ILE A 174 3.76 10.09 -8.15
N ALA A 175 3.60 9.96 -9.47
CA ALA A 175 4.50 9.16 -10.27
C ALA A 175 5.97 9.63 -10.23
N PRO A 176 6.31 10.93 -10.34
CA PRO A 176 7.71 11.38 -10.30
C PRO A 176 8.39 11.02 -8.98
N VAL A 177 7.71 11.24 -7.84
CA VAL A 177 8.27 10.96 -6.51
C VAL A 177 8.52 9.48 -6.32
N VAL A 178 7.57 8.63 -6.71
CA VAL A 178 7.71 7.18 -6.61
C VAL A 178 8.85 6.66 -7.48
N VAL A 179 8.99 7.17 -8.72
CA VAL A 179 10.08 6.78 -9.62
C VAL A 179 11.44 7.18 -9.07
N ILE A 180 11.57 8.41 -8.53
CA ILE A 180 12.82 8.87 -7.90
C ILE A 180 13.17 8.00 -6.70
N LEU A 181 12.21 7.74 -5.82
CA LEU A 181 12.42 6.93 -4.62
C LEU A 181 12.78 5.49 -4.99
N LEU A 182 12.09 4.89 -5.96
CA LEU A 182 12.43 3.57 -6.49
C LEU A 182 13.86 3.53 -7.04
N GLY A 183 14.27 4.54 -7.80
CA GLY A 183 15.64 4.69 -8.31
C GLY A 183 16.68 4.71 -7.18
N ILE A 184 16.37 5.45 -6.09
CA ILE A 184 17.25 5.49 -4.90
C ILE A 184 17.30 4.11 -4.24
N CYS A 185 16.17 3.43 -4.04
CA CYS A 185 16.11 2.08 -3.48
C CYS A 185 16.96 1.09 -4.29
N VAL A 186 16.79 1.08 -5.61
CA VAL A 186 17.56 0.20 -6.51
C VAL A 186 19.06 0.52 -6.45
N ARG A 187 19.44 1.80 -6.42
CA ARG A 187 20.83 2.22 -6.28
C ARG A 187 21.42 1.74 -4.95
N ARG A 188 20.70 1.88 -3.84
CA ARG A 188 21.13 1.41 -2.51
C ARG A 188 21.29 -0.10 -2.48
N LEU A 189 20.34 -0.86 -3.06
CA LEU A 189 20.45 -2.31 -3.16
C LEU A 189 21.66 -2.75 -4.01
N ARG A 190 21.89 -2.11 -5.16
CA ARG A 190 23.07 -2.38 -6.00
C ARG A 190 24.39 -2.11 -5.27
N ALA A 191 24.47 -1.01 -4.54
CA ALA A 191 25.65 -0.68 -3.73
C ALA A 191 25.87 -1.73 -2.63
N ALA A 192 24.81 -2.12 -1.91
CA ALA A 192 24.88 -3.14 -0.87
C ALA A 192 25.28 -4.54 -1.43
N TRP A 193 24.81 -4.88 -2.63
CA TRP A 193 25.21 -6.10 -3.31
C TRP A 193 26.69 -6.09 -3.68
N ARG A 194 27.18 -5.01 -4.29
CA ARG A 194 28.58 -4.84 -4.66
C ARG A 194 29.51 -4.79 -3.43
N GLY A 195 29.05 -4.22 -2.33
CA GLY A 195 29.78 -4.15 -1.06
C GLY A 195 29.68 -5.41 -0.20
N GLY A 196 29.02 -6.48 -0.67
CA GLY A 196 28.90 -7.74 0.08
C GLY A 196 27.98 -7.69 1.30
N VAL A 197 27.25 -6.58 1.53
CA VAL A 197 26.29 -6.46 2.64
C VAL A 197 25.10 -7.41 2.43
N ILE A 198 24.64 -7.53 1.19
CA ILE A 198 23.65 -8.52 0.76
C ILE A 198 24.24 -9.41 -0.32
N GLY A 199 23.74 -10.64 -0.45
CA GLY A 199 24.24 -11.61 -1.43
C GLY A 199 23.21 -12.68 -1.77
N LYS A 200 23.61 -13.74 -2.44
CA LYS A 200 22.70 -14.82 -2.89
C LYS A 200 21.78 -15.37 -1.81
N LYS A 201 22.26 -15.46 -0.56
CA LYS A 201 21.46 -15.90 0.60
C LYS A 201 20.26 -15.00 0.91
N ASN A 202 20.31 -13.73 0.50
CA ASN A 202 19.24 -12.77 0.74
C ASN A 202 18.17 -12.76 -0.36
N LEU A 203 18.33 -13.52 -1.45
CA LEU A 203 17.34 -13.59 -2.53
C LEU A 203 15.98 -14.12 -2.07
N TYR A 204 15.96 -14.96 -1.04
CA TYR A 204 14.76 -15.49 -0.42
C TYR A 204 14.37 -14.77 0.88
N ASP A 205 15.03 -13.64 1.19
CA ASP A 205 14.66 -12.83 2.35
C ASP A 205 13.31 -12.16 2.08
N PRO A 206 12.29 -12.37 2.94
CA PRO A 206 10.96 -11.79 2.73
C PRO A 206 10.97 -10.28 2.51
N ARG A 207 11.91 -9.56 3.11
CA ARG A 207 12.04 -8.11 2.97
C ARG A 207 12.42 -7.71 1.56
N LEU A 208 13.37 -8.43 0.96
CA LEU A 208 13.78 -8.20 -0.43
C LEU A 208 12.70 -8.63 -1.40
N VAL A 209 12.13 -9.82 -1.21
CA VAL A 209 11.08 -10.38 -2.07
C VAL A 209 9.86 -9.47 -2.07
N GLY A 210 9.42 -9.02 -0.90
CA GLY A 210 8.27 -8.12 -0.76
C GLY A 210 8.49 -6.76 -1.42
N PHE A 211 9.67 -6.17 -1.24
CA PHE A 211 10.03 -4.94 -1.95
C PHE A 211 10.03 -5.14 -3.47
N VAL A 212 10.65 -6.21 -3.98
CA VAL A 212 10.73 -6.48 -5.42
C VAL A 212 9.34 -6.72 -6.02
N ALA A 213 8.50 -7.52 -5.36
CA ALA A 213 7.13 -7.79 -5.81
C ALA A 213 6.27 -6.51 -5.86
N SER A 214 6.35 -5.69 -4.79
CA SER A 214 5.63 -4.40 -4.73
C SER A 214 6.15 -3.42 -5.77
N ALA A 215 7.47 -3.32 -5.96
CA ALA A 215 8.08 -2.47 -6.98
C ALA A 215 7.70 -2.89 -8.40
N ALA A 216 7.71 -4.20 -8.70
CA ALA A 216 7.29 -4.73 -9.99
C ALA A 216 5.82 -4.38 -10.29
N LEU A 217 4.92 -4.56 -9.31
CA LEU A 217 3.53 -4.16 -9.44
C LEU A 217 3.35 -2.65 -9.61
N THR A 218 4.12 -1.83 -8.90
CA THR A 218 4.11 -0.36 -9.06
C THR A 218 4.50 0.04 -10.48
N VAL A 219 5.58 -0.53 -11.02
CA VAL A 219 6.02 -0.26 -12.40
C VAL A 219 4.95 -0.73 -13.39
N THR A 220 4.40 -1.94 -13.21
CA THR A 220 3.31 -2.46 -14.04
C THR A 220 2.11 -1.51 -14.00
N GLY A 221 1.72 -1.04 -12.81
CA GLY A 221 0.63 -0.08 -12.64
C GLY A 221 0.87 1.24 -13.39
N PHE A 222 2.08 1.79 -13.33
CA PHE A 222 2.42 3.01 -14.06
C PHE A 222 2.40 2.81 -15.59
N LEU A 223 2.95 1.68 -16.07
CA LEU A 223 2.91 1.35 -17.50
C LEU A 223 1.47 1.20 -18.01
N MET A 224 0.63 0.45 -17.29
CA MET A 224 -0.79 0.30 -17.62
C MET A 224 -1.53 1.64 -17.55
N GLY A 225 -1.28 2.45 -16.51
CA GLY A 225 -1.87 3.78 -16.35
C GLY A 225 -1.53 4.72 -17.50
N SER A 226 -0.28 4.73 -17.94
CA SER A 226 0.18 5.55 -19.09
C SER A 226 -0.43 5.10 -20.42
N ALA A 227 -0.86 3.84 -20.50
CA ALA A 227 -1.48 3.27 -21.70
C ALA A 227 -3.01 3.43 -21.76
N ILE A 228 -3.66 3.98 -20.74
CA ILE A 228 -5.12 4.21 -20.74
C ILE A 228 -5.46 5.27 -21.80
N ARG A 229 -6.27 4.87 -22.80
CA ARG A 229 -6.82 5.77 -23.84
C ARG A 229 -8.35 5.74 -23.85
N ASN A 230 -8.93 4.59 -23.55
CA ASN A 230 -10.37 4.32 -23.65
C ASN A 230 -10.89 3.67 -22.37
N SER A 231 -12.24 3.62 -22.22
CA SER A 231 -12.90 2.97 -21.11
C SER A 231 -12.97 1.43 -21.31
N ASN A 232 -11.83 0.76 -21.28
CA ASN A 232 -11.69 -0.70 -21.45
C ASN A 232 -10.97 -1.34 -20.25
N THR A 233 -10.56 -2.60 -20.36
CA THR A 233 -9.90 -3.36 -19.29
C THR A 233 -8.46 -2.88 -18.97
N MET A 234 -7.90 -1.92 -19.71
CA MET A 234 -6.64 -1.25 -19.33
C MET A 234 -6.77 -0.49 -18.01
N ILE A 235 -7.98 0.05 -17.72
CA ILE A 235 -8.24 0.73 -16.44
C ILE A 235 -8.15 -0.24 -15.26
N PRO A 236 -8.87 -1.40 -15.23
CA PRO A 236 -8.65 -2.39 -14.17
C PRO A 236 -7.22 -2.94 -14.14
N ALA A 237 -6.52 -3.10 -15.26
CA ALA A 237 -5.11 -3.48 -15.27
C ALA A 237 -4.26 -2.53 -14.42
N HIS A 238 -4.44 -1.22 -14.62
CA HIS A 238 -3.74 -0.18 -13.86
C HIS A 238 -4.03 -0.26 -12.36
N TYR A 239 -5.29 -0.25 -11.95
CA TYR A 239 -5.56 -0.19 -10.51
C TYR A 239 -5.34 -1.52 -9.79
N HIS A 240 -5.51 -2.68 -10.45
CA HIS A 240 -5.15 -3.98 -9.85
C HIS A 240 -3.65 -4.09 -9.60
N ALA A 241 -2.81 -3.62 -10.51
CA ALA A 241 -1.37 -3.56 -10.27
C ALA A 241 -1.03 -2.58 -9.15
N SER A 242 -1.62 -1.37 -9.15
CA SER A 242 -1.33 -0.34 -8.15
C SER A 242 -1.80 -0.73 -6.74
N ILE A 243 -3.02 -1.26 -6.60
CA ILE A 243 -3.53 -1.76 -5.32
C ILE A 243 -2.76 -3.02 -4.89
N GLY A 244 -2.46 -3.91 -5.83
CA GLY A 244 -1.65 -5.11 -5.58
C GLY A 244 -0.27 -4.77 -5.01
N ALA A 245 0.36 -3.69 -5.48
CA ALA A 245 1.63 -3.20 -4.95
C ALA A 245 1.55 -2.82 -3.46
N VAL A 246 0.51 -2.08 -3.09
CA VAL A 246 0.23 -1.72 -1.69
C VAL A 246 -0.05 -2.97 -0.86
N THR A 247 -0.90 -3.86 -1.38
CA THR A 247 -1.32 -5.08 -0.67
C THR A 247 -0.14 -6.00 -0.37
N VAL A 248 0.73 -6.28 -1.36
CA VAL A 248 1.89 -7.16 -1.14
C VAL A 248 2.91 -6.54 -0.19
N ALA A 249 3.07 -5.21 -0.20
CA ALA A 249 3.90 -4.52 0.78
C ALA A 249 3.34 -4.73 2.20
N PHE A 250 2.03 -4.57 2.39
CA PHE A 250 1.38 -4.76 3.68
C PHE A 250 1.37 -6.22 4.12
N MET A 251 1.15 -7.18 3.24
CA MET A 251 1.32 -8.60 3.54
C MET A 251 2.74 -8.88 4.04
N THR A 252 3.75 -8.29 3.40
CA THR A 252 5.15 -8.50 3.78
C THR A 252 5.45 -7.91 5.16
N ILE A 253 5.04 -6.68 5.44
CA ILE A 253 5.31 -6.06 6.74
C ILE A 253 4.58 -6.78 7.87
N THR A 254 3.41 -7.36 7.62
CA THR A 254 2.66 -8.14 8.60
C THR A 254 3.51 -9.28 9.18
N TYR A 255 4.24 -10.02 8.36
CA TYR A 255 5.13 -11.08 8.85
C TYR A 255 6.23 -10.56 9.78
N LEU A 256 6.75 -9.37 9.49
CA LEU A 256 7.77 -8.76 10.33
C LEU A 256 7.17 -8.26 11.66
N LEU A 257 5.92 -7.85 11.65
CA LEU A 257 5.21 -7.35 12.83
C LEU A 257 4.70 -8.48 13.75
N LEU A 258 4.64 -9.74 13.30
CA LEU A 258 4.13 -10.84 14.12
C LEU A 258 4.86 -10.92 15.48
N LYS A 259 6.19 -10.98 15.46
CA LYS A 259 7.00 -11.13 16.69
C LYS A 259 6.85 -9.94 17.64
N PRO A 260 6.95 -8.67 17.19
CA PRO A 260 6.65 -7.52 18.04
C PRO A 260 5.26 -7.51 18.64
N LEU A 261 4.26 -8.08 17.94
CA LEU A 261 2.88 -8.19 18.40
C LEU A 261 2.64 -9.43 19.29
N GLY A 262 3.67 -10.21 19.60
CA GLY A 262 3.57 -11.39 20.46
C GLY A 262 3.11 -12.66 19.74
N PHE A 263 3.19 -12.69 18.41
CA PHE A 263 2.84 -13.84 17.59
C PHE A 263 4.06 -14.48 16.95
N VAL A 264 3.97 -15.75 16.60
CA VAL A 264 5.03 -16.48 15.90
C VAL A 264 4.45 -17.54 14.98
N LEU A 265 5.07 -17.78 13.85
CA LEU A 265 4.76 -18.94 13.03
C LEU A 265 5.43 -20.18 13.66
N PRO A 266 4.67 -21.23 14.01
CA PRO A 266 5.22 -22.40 14.68
C PRO A 266 6.11 -23.22 13.73
N GLY A 267 7.14 -23.87 14.33
CA GLY A 267 8.05 -24.75 13.63
C GLY A 267 8.97 -24.05 12.64
N THR A 268 9.66 -24.84 11.81
CA THR A 268 10.64 -24.35 10.84
C THR A 268 10.10 -24.34 9.40
N ARG A 269 9.00 -25.03 9.13
CA ARG A 269 8.44 -25.17 7.78
C ARG A 269 7.59 -23.96 7.38
N LEU A 270 6.72 -23.49 8.28
CA LEU A 270 5.81 -22.37 7.98
C LEU A 270 6.55 -21.06 7.65
N PRO A 271 7.59 -20.64 8.38
CA PRO A 271 8.36 -19.45 8.01
C PRO A 271 9.01 -19.53 6.62
N ARG A 272 9.36 -20.74 6.15
CA ARG A 272 9.93 -20.94 4.80
C ARG A 272 8.91 -20.70 3.68
N LEU A 273 7.62 -20.71 3.97
CA LEU A 273 6.57 -20.44 3.00
C LEU A 273 6.36 -18.94 2.76
N ILE A 274 6.85 -18.06 3.64
CA ILE A 274 6.65 -16.60 3.52
C ILE A 274 7.13 -16.05 2.16
N PRO A 275 8.38 -16.29 1.71
CA PRO A 275 8.82 -15.79 0.41
C PRO A 275 7.96 -16.31 -0.75
N TRP A 276 7.55 -17.58 -0.69
CA TRP A 276 6.68 -18.20 -1.69
C TRP A 276 5.30 -17.55 -1.72
N GLN A 277 4.72 -17.30 -0.55
CA GLN A 277 3.44 -16.59 -0.45
C GLN A 277 3.52 -15.21 -1.12
N ILE A 278 4.55 -14.44 -0.80
CA ILE A 278 4.77 -13.11 -1.37
C ILE A 278 4.94 -13.19 -2.90
N CYS A 279 5.73 -14.17 -3.40
CA CYS A 279 5.90 -14.39 -4.83
C CYS A 279 4.59 -14.76 -5.51
N LEU A 280 3.84 -15.73 -4.98
CA LEU A 280 2.58 -16.17 -5.56
C LEU A 280 1.58 -15.00 -5.66
N PHE A 281 1.41 -14.25 -4.57
CA PHE A 281 0.50 -13.11 -4.62
C PHE A 281 1.02 -12.01 -5.54
N GLY A 282 2.27 -11.55 -5.35
CA GLY A 282 2.81 -10.40 -6.08
C GLY A 282 2.94 -10.64 -7.58
N PHE A 283 3.62 -11.72 -7.98
CA PHE A 283 3.78 -12.03 -9.40
C PHE A 283 2.51 -12.58 -10.05
N GLY A 284 1.64 -13.27 -9.29
CA GLY A 284 0.30 -13.61 -9.74
C GLY A 284 -0.50 -12.35 -10.13
N GLN A 285 -0.44 -11.30 -9.31
CA GLN A 285 -1.07 -10.01 -9.61
C GLN A 285 -0.43 -9.29 -10.80
N VAL A 286 0.90 -9.42 -11.00
CA VAL A 286 1.55 -8.88 -12.22
C VAL A 286 0.99 -9.56 -13.46
N ILE A 287 0.94 -10.89 -13.48
CA ILE A 287 0.41 -11.68 -14.61
C ILE A 287 -1.07 -11.34 -14.84
N PHE A 288 -1.86 -11.24 -13.78
CA PHE A 288 -3.25 -10.86 -13.83
C PHE A 288 -3.46 -9.47 -14.48
N ALA A 289 -2.68 -8.47 -14.04
CA ALA A 289 -2.74 -7.12 -14.60
C ALA A 289 -2.29 -7.08 -16.08
N ILE A 290 -1.25 -7.84 -16.45
CA ILE A 290 -0.82 -7.98 -17.85
C ILE A 290 -1.94 -8.58 -18.70
N GLY A 291 -2.65 -9.61 -18.21
CA GLY A 291 -3.78 -10.20 -18.91
C GLY A 291 -4.91 -9.19 -19.17
N PHE A 292 -5.28 -8.40 -18.17
CA PHE A 292 -6.23 -7.29 -18.35
C PHE A 292 -5.73 -6.26 -19.36
N GLY A 293 -4.46 -5.89 -19.30
CA GLY A 293 -3.84 -4.95 -20.23
C GLY A 293 -3.88 -5.46 -21.67
N LEU A 294 -3.53 -6.74 -21.89
CA LEU A 294 -3.63 -7.39 -23.19
C LEU A 294 -5.06 -7.37 -23.73
N GLY A 295 -6.04 -7.79 -22.91
CA GLY A 295 -7.44 -7.70 -23.29
C GLY A 295 -7.87 -6.27 -23.64
N GLY A 296 -7.44 -5.28 -22.86
CA GLY A 296 -7.73 -3.86 -23.08
C GLY A 296 -7.15 -3.29 -24.36
N MET A 297 -5.93 -3.71 -24.73
CA MET A 297 -5.31 -3.32 -26.02
C MET A 297 -6.11 -3.84 -27.22
N HIS A 298 -6.82 -4.96 -27.07
CA HIS A 298 -7.68 -5.54 -28.09
C HIS A 298 -9.15 -5.11 -27.97
N GLY A 299 -9.49 -4.15 -27.09
CA GLY A 299 -10.82 -3.57 -27.00
C GLY A 299 -11.76 -4.24 -26.00
N LEU A 300 -11.29 -5.16 -25.15
CA LEU A 300 -12.11 -5.84 -24.16
C LEU A 300 -12.78 -4.82 -23.22
N SER A 301 -14.10 -4.84 -23.18
CA SER A 301 -14.90 -3.90 -22.39
C SER A 301 -14.80 -4.19 -20.90
N ARG A 302 -14.67 -3.15 -20.08
CA ARG A 302 -14.77 -3.25 -18.62
C ARG A 302 -16.24 -3.28 -18.16
N LYS A 303 -16.51 -3.91 -17.02
CA LYS A 303 -17.84 -3.99 -16.39
C LYS A 303 -18.91 -4.64 -17.29
N ALA A 304 -18.52 -5.49 -18.24
CA ALA A 304 -19.40 -6.31 -19.03
C ALA A 304 -19.43 -7.75 -18.50
N TYR A 305 -20.61 -8.36 -18.42
CA TYR A 305 -20.79 -9.70 -17.87
C TYR A 305 -21.68 -10.55 -18.79
N GLY A 306 -21.41 -11.86 -18.85
CA GLY A 306 -22.21 -12.82 -19.59
C GLY A 306 -22.43 -12.41 -21.04
N VAL A 307 -23.67 -12.41 -21.52
CA VAL A 307 -24.03 -12.05 -22.92
C VAL A 307 -23.61 -10.65 -23.35
N LYS A 308 -23.32 -9.72 -22.40
CA LYS A 308 -22.82 -8.37 -22.73
C LYS A 308 -21.33 -8.35 -23.01
N GLN A 309 -20.62 -9.42 -22.69
CA GLN A 309 -19.20 -9.55 -22.93
C GLN A 309 -18.98 -10.23 -24.29
N HIS A 310 -18.98 -9.41 -25.34
CA HIS A 310 -18.68 -9.92 -26.69
C HIS A 310 -17.17 -10.03 -26.86
N ILE A 311 -16.66 -11.25 -26.94
CA ILE A 311 -15.27 -11.54 -27.30
C ILE A 311 -15.17 -11.54 -28.82
N ARG A 312 -14.33 -10.67 -29.39
CA ARG A 312 -14.26 -10.39 -30.83
C ARG A 312 -12.95 -10.80 -31.46
N SER A 313 -11.92 -11.03 -30.66
CA SER A 313 -10.58 -11.31 -31.18
C SER A 313 -9.83 -12.35 -30.34
N MET A 314 -8.89 -13.03 -30.97
CA MET A 314 -7.97 -13.94 -30.28
C MET A 314 -7.15 -13.24 -29.21
N GLY A 315 -6.81 -11.94 -29.38
CA GLY A 315 -6.11 -11.15 -28.38
C GLY A 315 -6.90 -10.95 -27.10
N GLU A 316 -8.22 -10.81 -27.18
CA GLU A 316 -9.12 -10.77 -26.01
C GLU A 316 -9.15 -12.12 -25.29
N VAL A 317 -9.19 -13.24 -26.04
CA VAL A 317 -9.15 -14.60 -25.47
C VAL A 317 -7.84 -14.84 -24.73
N ILE A 318 -6.70 -14.51 -25.35
CA ILE A 318 -5.37 -14.63 -24.73
C ILE A 318 -5.30 -13.76 -23.48
N GLY A 319 -5.75 -12.50 -23.56
CA GLY A 319 -5.79 -11.59 -22.42
C GLY A 319 -6.58 -12.16 -21.24
N LEU A 320 -7.77 -12.71 -21.49
CA LEU A 320 -8.59 -13.37 -20.47
C LEU A 320 -7.92 -14.62 -19.90
N GLY A 321 -7.28 -15.44 -20.74
CA GLY A 321 -6.54 -16.63 -20.32
C GLY A 321 -5.36 -16.27 -19.38
N VAL A 322 -4.54 -15.31 -19.78
CA VAL A 322 -3.41 -14.81 -18.96
C VAL A 322 -3.93 -14.20 -17.64
N MET A 323 -4.99 -13.40 -17.71
CA MET A 323 -5.67 -12.86 -16.53
C MET A 323 -6.15 -13.99 -15.59
N GLY A 324 -6.81 -15.01 -16.14
CA GLY A 324 -7.32 -16.15 -15.36
C GLY A 324 -6.19 -16.90 -14.62
N VAL A 325 -5.12 -17.23 -15.32
CA VAL A 325 -3.95 -17.91 -14.72
C VAL A 325 -3.31 -17.04 -13.63
N GLY A 326 -3.05 -15.76 -13.93
CA GLY A 326 -2.49 -14.84 -12.94
C GLY A 326 -3.39 -14.67 -11.72
N GLY A 327 -4.70 -14.60 -11.93
CA GLY A 327 -5.70 -14.52 -10.86
C GLY A 327 -5.70 -15.74 -9.95
N LEU A 328 -5.66 -16.94 -10.51
CA LEU A 328 -5.57 -18.18 -9.73
C LEU A 328 -4.28 -18.25 -8.88
N ILE A 329 -3.15 -17.86 -9.45
CA ILE A 329 -1.87 -17.80 -8.72
C ILE A 329 -1.95 -16.78 -7.58
N ALA A 330 -2.50 -15.60 -7.83
CA ALA A 330 -2.66 -14.56 -6.81
C ALA A 330 -3.62 -15.00 -5.68
N VAL A 331 -4.73 -15.65 -6.02
CA VAL A 331 -5.68 -16.19 -5.04
C VAL A 331 -5.01 -17.25 -4.18
N ALA A 332 -4.24 -18.17 -4.77
CA ALA A 332 -3.47 -19.17 -4.01
C ALA A 332 -2.49 -18.48 -3.03
N GLY A 333 -1.79 -17.40 -3.46
CA GLY A 333 -0.96 -16.58 -2.60
C GLY A 333 -1.74 -15.90 -1.47
N GLY A 334 -2.92 -15.38 -1.76
CA GLY A 334 -3.83 -14.78 -0.76
C GLY A 334 -4.33 -15.78 0.28
N LEU A 335 -4.76 -16.95 -0.16
CA LEU A 335 -5.19 -18.03 0.73
C LEU A 335 -4.04 -18.52 1.62
N LEU A 336 -2.83 -18.68 1.05
CA LEU A 336 -1.65 -19.04 1.83
C LEU A 336 -1.32 -17.98 2.90
N PHE A 337 -1.49 -16.67 2.60
CA PHE A 337 -1.34 -15.61 3.59
C PHE A 337 -2.32 -15.80 4.76
N LEU A 338 -3.61 -16.01 4.46
CA LEU A 338 -4.64 -16.22 5.49
C LEU A 338 -4.31 -17.43 6.35
N LEU A 339 -3.92 -18.55 5.75
CA LEU A 339 -3.52 -19.75 6.49
C LEU A 339 -2.34 -19.47 7.43
N LEU A 340 -1.28 -18.79 6.94
CA LEU A 340 -0.14 -18.44 7.78
C LEU A 340 -0.53 -17.50 8.93
N MET A 341 -1.45 -16.56 8.70
CA MET A 341 -1.94 -15.67 9.75
C MET A 341 -2.77 -16.43 10.82
N ILE A 342 -3.59 -17.39 10.39
CA ILE A 342 -4.36 -18.26 11.33
C ILE A 342 -3.40 -19.06 12.21
N TYR A 343 -2.37 -19.70 11.61
CA TYR A 343 -1.37 -20.44 12.39
C TYR A 343 -0.58 -19.52 13.34
N ALA A 344 -0.21 -18.33 12.91
CA ALA A 344 0.46 -17.35 13.77
C ALA A 344 -0.44 -16.91 14.95
N GLY A 345 -1.73 -16.68 14.69
CA GLY A 345 -2.71 -16.28 15.71
C GLY A 345 -2.92 -17.35 16.81
N GLN A 346 -2.73 -18.63 16.47
CA GLN A 346 -2.81 -19.74 17.41
C GLN A 346 -1.52 -19.93 18.24
N SER A 347 -0.40 -19.29 17.84
CA SER A 347 0.91 -19.46 18.45
C SER A 347 1.39 -18.15 19.07
N ARG A 348 1.17 -17.99 20.38
CA ARG A 348 1.62 -16.82 21.13
C ARG A 348 3.01 -17.06 21.71
N ILE A 349 3.85 -16.03 21.67
CA ILE A 349 5.08 -16.01 22.47
C ILE A 349 4.66 -15.64 23.89
N PRO A 350 5.02 -16.41 24.92
CA PRO A 350 4.85 -15.96 26.30
C PRO A 350 5.55 -14.61 26.43
N VAL A 351 4.82 -13.57 26.75
CA VAL A 351 5.39 -12.26 27.07
C VAL A 351 6.17 -12.48 28.37
N GLY A 352 7.48 -12.73 28.24
CA GLY A 352 8.37 -12.89 29.39
C GLY A 352 8.33 -11.60 30.18
N ILE A 353 7.77 -11.68 31.39
CA ILE A 353 8.03 -10.70 32.44
C ILE A 353 9.56 -10.58 32.50
N PRO A 354 10.16 -9.37 32.41
CA PRO A 354 11.60 -9.24 32.57
C PRO A 354 11.98 -9.83 33.90
N GLN A 355 12.67 -10.98 33.91
CA GLN A 355 13.21 -11.51 35.15
C GLN A 355 14.19 -10.47 35.67
N PRO A 356 14.05 -10.03 36.94
CA PRO A 356 15.07 -9.18 37.54
C PRO A 356 16.39 -9.96 37.50
N LYS A 357 17.44 -9.29 37.00
CA LYS A 357 18.78 -9.87 36.94
C LYS A 357 19.19 -10.30 38.34
N LEU A 358 19.18 -11.60 38.59
CA LEU A 358 19.69 -12.24 39.83
C LEU A 358 21.24 -12.16 39.95
N GLU A 359 21.92 -11.38 39.11
CA GLU A 359 23.39 -11.24 39.14
C GLU A 359 23.92 -10.20 40.11
N SER A 360 23.09 -9.44 40.82
CA SER A 360 23.57 -8.43 41.76
C SER A 360 23.65 -8.90 43.24
N MET A 361 23.15 -10.12 43.56
CA MET A 361 23.17 -10.65 44.94
C MET A 361 24.36 -11.58 45.26
N ALA A 362 25.15 -11.96 44.28
CA ALA A 362 26.29 -12.86 44.49
C ALA A 362 27.65 -12.14 44.78
N ARG A 363 27.69 -10.83 44.87
CA ARG A 363 28.96 -10.07 45.15
C ARG A 363 28.93 -9.24 46.43
N SER A 364 28.05 -9.49 47.35
CA SER A 364 28.07 -8.81 48.68
C SER A 364 28.44 -9.72 49.87
N ASN A 365 28.97 -10.91 49.61
CA ASN A 365 29.49 -11.77 50.65
C ASN A 365 30.86 -12.35 50.21
N VAL A 366 31.89 -11.54 50.18
CA VAL A 366 33.29 -11.90 50.48
C VAL A 366 33.97 -10.69 51.07
#